data_0176355076329321fcbc1b872063b596
#
_entry.id   0176355076329321fcbc1b872063b596
#
_cell.length_a   1.000
_cell.length_b   1.000
_cell.length_c   1.000
_cell.angle_alpha   90.00
_cell.angle_beta   90.00
_cell.angle_gamma   90.00
#
_symmetry.space_group_name_H-M   'P 1'
#
loop_
_entity.id
_entity.type
_entity.pdbx_description
1 polymer ?
#
loop_
_entity_poly.entity_id
_entity_poly.type
_entity_poly.pdbx_seq_one_letter_code
_entity_poly.pdbx_strand_id
1 'polypeptide(L)' 'LNNQLVRVSQKHIINLGYLMEVTNNTCRFYPPFDKVEDVKVGRLFRKKLIDQFCNL' A
#
# COMPACT_ATOMS: atom_id res chain seq x y z
N LEU A 1 -11.75 10.17 -5.48
CA LEU A 1 -10.57 9.62 -4.81
C LEU A 1 -10.98 8.63 -3.73
N ASN A 2 -10.37 7.47 -3.73
CA ASN A 2 -10.65 6.44 -2.75
C ASN A 2 -9.92 6.76 -1.44
N ASN A 3 -10.66 6.80 -0.33
CA ASN A 3 -10.09 7.10 0.98
C ASN A 3 -9.93 5.85 1.84
N GLN A 4 -9.85 4.71 1.22
CA GLN A 4 -9.71 3.46 1.95
C GLN A 4 -8.30 3.32 2.54
N LEU A 5 -8.21 3.19 3.84
CA LEU A 5 -6.94 3.02 4.53
C LEU A 5 -6.71 1.57 4.86
N VAL A 6 -5.48 1.11 4.64
CA VAL A 6 -5.11 -0.28 4.87
C VAL A 6 -3.79 -0.34 5.62
N ARG A 7 -3.75 -1.14 6.66
CA ARG A 7 -2.51 -1.38 7.39
C ARG A 7 -1.63 -2.34 6.62
N VAL A 8 -0.39 -1.95 6.37
CA VAL A 8 0.57 -2.79 5.64
C VAL A 8 1.67 -3.32 6.55
N SER A 9 1.78 -2.79 7.76
CA SER A 9 2.72 -3.28 8.75
C SER A 9 2.26 -2.77 10.11
N GLN A 10 2.98 -3.17 11.15
CA GLN A 10 2.64 -2.72 12.50
C GLN A 10 2.77 -1.20 12.66
N LYS A 11 3.59 -0.58 11.81
CA LYS A 11 3.89 0.85 11.93
C LYS A 11 3.32 1.70 10.81
N HIS A 12 2.78 1.08 9.76
CA HIS A 12 2.39 1.83 8.56
C HIS A 12 0.97 1.52 8.14
N ILE A 13 0.23 2.58 7.86
CA ILE A 13 -1.09 2.53 7.25
C ILE A 13 -1.02 3.38 6.00
N ILE A 14 -1.50 2.84 4.88
CA ILE A 14 -1.47 3.56 3.60
C ILE A 14 -2.87 3.81 3.08
N ASN A 15 -2.98 4.77 2.17
CA ASN A 15 -4.24 5.05 1.47
C ASN A 15 -4.19 4.38 0.10
N LEU A 16 -5.10 3.44 -0.13
CA LEU A 16 -5.14 2.69 -1.39
C LEU A 16 -5.36 3.58 -2.60
N GLY A 17 -5.98 4.74 -2.41
CA GLY A 17 -6.20 5.67 -3.51
C GLY A 17 -4.90 6.21 -4.11
N TYR A 18 -3.82 6.19 -3.37
CA TYR A 18 -2.53 6.67 -3.83
C TYR A 18 -1.56 5.53 -4.16
N LEU A 19 -1.96 4.29 -3.93
CA LEU A 19 -1.10 3.14 -4.20
C LEU A 19 -1.07 2.84 -5.69
N MET A 20 0.14 2.83 -6.27
CA MET A 20 0.31 2.54 -7.68
C MET A 20 0.53 1.06 -7.92
N GLU A 21 1.45 0.45 -7.15
CA GLU A 21 1.72 -0.97 -7.30
C GLU A 21 2.39 -1.52 -6.05
N VAL A 22 2.34 -2.85 -5.91
CA VAL A 22 3.05 -3.58 -4.86
C VAL A 22 3.98 -4.57 -5.54
N THR A 23 5.28 -4.40 -5.30
CA THR A 23 6.31 -5.25 -5.91
C THR A 23 7.31 -5.68 -4.85
N ASN A 24 7.59 -6.97 -4.76
CA ASN A 24 8.56 -7.52 -3.80
C ASN A 24 8.28 -7.05 -2.37
N ASN A 25 7.01 -7.07 -1.98
CA ASN A 25 6.57 -6.63 -0.66
C ASN A 25 6.86 -5.15 -0.39
N THR A 26 6.98 -4.36 -1.45
CA THR A 26 7.21 -2.93 -1.35
C THR A 26 6.10 -2.18 -2.06
N CYS A 27 5.56 -1.14 -1.40
CA CYS A 27 4.50 -0.31 -1.98
C CYS A 27 5.11 0.86 -2.73
N ARG A 28 4.57 1.13 -3.91
CA ARG A 28 4.94 2.32 -4.70
C ARG A 28 3.70 3.16 -4.88
N PHE A 29 3.88 4.48 -4.86
CA PHE A 29 2.76 5.42 -4.83
C PHE A 29 2.79 6.37 -6.02
N TYR A 30 1.60 6.89 -6.36
CA TYR A 30 1.48 7.93 -7.38
C TYR A 30 2.04 9.26 -6.88
N PRO A 31 2.47 10.15 -7.79
CA PRO A 31 2.87 11.50 -7.40
C PRO A 31 1.74 12.21 -6.64
N PRO A 32 2.07 13.07 -5.70
CA PRO A 32 3.40 13.53 -5.29
C PRO A 32 4.13 12.61 -4.31
N PHE A 33 3.59 11.44 -4.04
CA PHE A 33 4.13 10.52 -3.04
C PHE A 33 5.13 9.52 -3.62
N ASP A 34 5.43 9.65 -4.90
CA ASP A 34 6.36 8.73 -5.56
C ASP A 34 7.79 8.84 -5.05
N LYS A 35 8.12 9.93 -4.35
CA LYS A 35 9.46 10.15 -3.79
C LYS A 35 9.57 9.74 -2.33
N VAL A 36 8.48 9.27 -1.76
CA VAL A 36 8.50 8.78 -0.38
C VAL A 36 9.29 7.47 -0.33
N GLU A 37 9.99 7.25 0.78
CA GLU A 37 10.72 6.00 0.95
C GLU A 37 9.78 4.81 0.74
N ASP A 38 10.35 3.74 0.21
CA ASP A 38 9.59 2.52 -0.02
C ASP A 38 8.96 2.02 1.27
N VAL A 39 7.66 1.84 1.24
CA VAL A 39 6.93 1.29 2.38
C VAL A 39 6.85 -0.21 2.20
N LYS A 40 7.42 -0.94 3.15
CA LYS A 40 7.43 -2.40 3.06
C LYS A 40 6.21 -3.00 3.70
N VAL A 41 5.70 -4.06 3.08
CA VAL A 41 4.50 -4.75 3.53
C VAL A 41 4.89 -5.91 4.43
N GLY A 42 4.33 -5.96 5.63
CA GLY A 42 4.54 -7.07 6.53
C GLY A 42 3.91 -8.35 5.99
N ARG A 43 4.56 -9.49 6.30
CA ARG A 43 4.11 -10.80 5.79
C ARG A 43 2.63 -11.05 6.12
N LEU A 44 2.22 -10.71 7.33
CA LEU A 44 0.86 -10.99 7.77
C LEU A 44 -0.17 -10.06 7.15
N PHE A 45 0.26 -8.95 6.60
CA PHE A 45 -0.64 -7.95 6.02
C PHE A 45 -0.72 -8.03 4.51
N ARG A 46 0.18 -8.77 3.89
CA ARG A 46 0.31 -8.78 2.43
C ARG A 46 -0.96 -9.29 1.74
N LYS A 47 -1.48 -10.39 2.21
CA LYS A 47 -2.66 -10.99 1.56
C LYS A 47 -3.84 -10.05 1.62
N LYS A 48 -4.07 -9.43 2.77
CA LYS A 48 -5.19 -8.51 2.93
C LYS A 48 -5.01 -7.29 2.04
N LEU A 49 -3.79 -6.78 1.96
CA LEU A 49 -3.50 -5.64 1.10
C LEU A 49 -3.79 -5.96 -0.37
N ILE A 50 -3.29 -7.10 -0.84
CA ILE A 50 -3.48 -7.50 -2.22
C ILE A 50 -4.97 -7.71 -2.53
N ASP A 51 -5.69 -8.37 -1.63
CA ASP A 51 -7.12 -8.59 -1.82
C ASP A 51 -7.86 -7.26 -1.96
N GLN A 52 -7.57 -6.31 -1.09
CA GLN A 52 -8.26 -5.02 -1.15
C GLN A 52 -7.83 -4.19 -2.35
N PHE A 53 -6.55 -4.25 -2.70
CA PHE A 53 -6.04 -3.50 -3.84
C PHE A 53 -6.63 -4.02 -5.15
N CYS A 54 -6.75 -5.32 -5.28
CA CYS A 54 -7.29 -5.92 -6.52
C CYS A 54 -8.80 -5.77 -6.64
N ASN A 55 -9.49 -5.45 -5.56
CA ASN A 55 -10.95 -5.30 -5.55
C ASN A 55 -11.41 -3.85 -5.57
N LEU A 56 -10.52 -2.94 -5.87
CA LEU A 56 -10.89 -1.52 -5.97
C LEU A 56 -11.77 -1.23 -7.18
#